data_910a6c92fb3d2230b1f8a480f6c797cd
#
_entry.id   910a6c92fb3d2230b1f8a480f6c797cd
#
_cell.length_a   1.000
_cell.length_b   1.000
_cell.length_c   1.000
_cell.angle_alpha   90.00
_cell.angle_beta   90.00
_cell.angle_gamma   90.00
#
_symmetry.space_group_name_H-M   'P 1'
#
loop_
_entity.id
_entity.type
_entity.pdbx_description
1 polymer ?
#
loop_
_entity_poly.entity_id
_entity_poly.type
_entity_poly.pdbx_seq_one_letter_code
_entity_poly.pdbx_strand_id
1 'polypeptide(L)'
;MTFSGLKTVGSPLLLAAVLLALPGCNKKAIAALQEQNADLTRSRDQLQAEKMALQQSKAQNEAAFSADLLSKNNQVNQLNQTLGTTEQDLAGKNARVAEMQRILDEKDAATKALRQKVSDALLGFNSQDLQVNVKNGKVYVSLSEQLLFKSGATKVDPAGQDALIKLANALTGNKDINILIEGHTDNVPIKGVVNGAKDNWDLSVLRATEITRLLTAAGIDPTQITPSGKGQYLPVASNDTPQNKALNRRTDIILTPKLDELFSILNTQ
;
A
#
# COMPACT_ATOMS: atom_id res chain seq x y z
N MET A 1 6.99 -2.71 58.61
CA MET A 1 7.70 -2.97 59.89
C MET A 1 8.25 -1.65 60.41
N THR A 2 7.60 -1.19 61.41
CA THR A 2 7.88 0.07 62.11
C THR A 2 9.03 -0.15 63.07
N PHE A 3 10.07 0.66 62.95
CA PHE A 3 11.05 0.84 64.01
C PHE A 3 10.96 2.27 64.57
N SER A 4 10.36 2.28 65.74
CA SER A 4 10.22 3.41 66.65
C SER A 4 11.55 3.78 67.31
N GLY A 5 11.80 5.01 67.34
CA GLY A 5 12.51 5.91 68.17
C GLY A 5 13.49 5.46 69.25
N LEU A 6 14.59 6.14 69.28
CA LEU A 6 15.18 6.49 70.62
C LEU A 6 15.82 7.87 70.53
N LYS A 7 15.12 8.86 71.06
CA LYS A 7 15.67 10.18 71.40
C LYS A 7 16.46 10.01 72.64
N THR A 8 17.77 10.26 72.61
CA THR A 8 18.53 10.54 73.78
C THR A 8 18.90 12.03 73.80
N VAL A 9 18.16 12.78 74.55
CA VAL A 9 18.50 14.12 74.95
C VAL A 9 19.55 14.01 76.07
N GLY A 10 20.80 14.19 75.69
CA GLY A 10 21.88 14.37 76.66
C GLY A 10 22.05 15.84 76.99
N SER A 11 21.55 16.24 78.13
CA SER A 11 21.83 17.58 78.75
C SER A 11 23.31 17.77 79.02
N PRO A 12 23.90 18.87 78.59
CA PRO A 12 25.21 19.28 79.06
C PRO A 12 25.01 20.31 80.22
N LEU A 13 24.70 19.85 81.39
CA LEU A 13 24.66 20.63 82.57
C LEU A 13 25.29 19.82 83.71
N LEU A 14 26.52 20.13 84.02
CA LEU A 14 27.23 19.89 85.28
C LEU A 14 28.72 19.63 85.09
N LEU A 15 29.47 20.71 84.76
CA LEU A 15 30.90 20.75 85.08
C LEU A 15 31.35 22.22 85.16
N ALA A 16 30.68 22.99 86.01
CA ALA A 16 31.11 24.38 86.34
C ALA A 16 31.05 24.54 87.84
N ALA A 17 31.88 23.87 88.56
CA ALA A 17 32.17 24.21 89.97
C ALA A 17 33.27 23.28 90.47
N VAL A 18 34.52 23.58 90.25
CA VAL A 18 35.73 23.44 91.13
C VAL A 18 36.94 23.99 90.40
N LEU A 19 37.16 25.30 90.47
CA LEU A 19 38.45 25.90 90.08
C LEU A 19 38.54 27.30 90.70
N LEU A 20 38.43 27.38 92.03
CA LEU A 20 38.84 28.53 92.80
C LEU A 20 39.94 28.07 93.74
N ALA A 21 41.16 28.26 93.36
CA ALA A 21 42.35 28.52 94.18
C ALA A 21 43.65 28.00 93.55
N LEU A 22 44.26 28.76 92.66
CA LEU A 22 45.72 28.85 92.58
C LEU A 22 46.10 30.17 91.84
N PRO A 23 46.92 31.02 92.43
CA PRO A 23 47.18 32.34 91.85
C PRO A 23 48.29 32.28 90.77
N GLY A 24 48.05 32.86 89.68
CA GLY A 24 49.04 33.51 88.83
C GLY A 24 49.55 32.86 87.53
N CYS A 25 49.65 31.54 87.35
CA CYS A 25 50.31 30.96 86.17
C CYS A 25 49.40 30.36 85.08
N ASN A 26 48.12 30.23 85.35
CA ASN A 26 47.23 29.44 84.39
C ASN A 26 46.26 30.28 83.55
N LYS A 27 46.16 31.58 83.72
CA LYS A 27 45.20 32.42 82.95
C LYS A 27 45.46 32.41 81.48
N LYS A 28 46.70 32.40 80.99
CA LYS A 28 47.06 32.36 79.57
C LYS A 28 46.76 30.98 78.97
N ALA A 29 47.05 29.90 79.73
CA ALA A 29 46.77 28.55 79.29
C ALA A 29 45.25 28.27 79.20
N ILE A 30 44.49 28.76 80.18
CA ILE A 30 43.01 28.65 80.19
C ILE A 30 42.42 29.46 79.04
N ALA A 31 42.89 30.68 78.76
CA ALA A 31 42.42 31.48 77.63
C ALA A 31 42.74 30.83 76.27
N ALA A 32 43.98 30.26 76.13
CA ALA A 32 44.33 29.53 74.90
C ALA A 32 43.48 28.24 74.67
N LEU A 33 43.19 27.51 75.77
CA LEU A 33 42.26 26.33 75.68
C LEU A 33 40.82 26.71 75.38
N GLN A 34 40.37 27.87 75.91
CA GLN A 34 39.04 28.41 75.59
C GLN A 34 38.93 28.81 74.10
N GLU A 35 39.96 29.48 73.57
CA GLU A 35 40.04 29.86 72.16
C GLU A 35 40.09 28.60 71.27
N GLN A 36 40.93 27.61 71.62
CA GLN A 36 41.00 26.34 70.90
C GLN A 36 39.66 25.54 70.93
N ASN A 37 38.96 25.54 72.07
CA ASN A 37 37.64 24.94 72.20
C ASN A 37 36.60 25.69 71.36
N ALA A 38 36.68 27.04 71.31
CA ALA A 38 35.81 27.82 70.44
C ALA A 38 36.06 27.58 68.99
N ASP A 39 37.33 27.42 68.59
CA ASP A 39 37.67 27.06 67.17
C ASP A 39 37.25 25.62 66.79
N LEU A 40 37.50 24.69 67.71
CA LEU A 40 37.00 23.28 67.47
C LEU A 40 35.50 23.24 67.44
N THR A 41 34.80 24.02 68.23
CA THR A 41 33.33 24.11 68.18
C THR A 41 32.87 24.70 66.85
N ARG A 42 33.49 25.81 66.38
CA ARG A 42 33.20 26.38 65.06
C ARG A 42 33.46 25.38 63.92
N SER A 43 34.60 24.67 63.95
CA SER A 43 34.96 23.66 62.95
C SER A 43 33.97 22.48 62.98
N ARG A 44 33.59 22.03 64.18
CA ARG A 44 32.57 20.96 64.32
C ARG A 44 31.24 21.41 63.72
N ASP A 45 30.79 22.63 64.02
CA ASP A 45 29.52 23.14 63.51
C ASP A 45 29.52 23.32 61.96
N GLN A 46 30.66 23.78 61.42
CA GLN A 46 30.89 23.85 59.99
C GLN A 46 30.81 22.44 59.30
N LEU A 47 31.56 21.47 59.86
CA LEU A 47 31.55 20.10 59.36
C LEU A 47 30.16 19.45 59.48
N GLN A 48 29.41 19.76 60.49
CA GLN A 48 28.05 19.28 60.66
C GLN A 48 27.09 19.87 59.62
N ALA A 49 27.24 21.19 59.38
CA ALA A 49 26.49 21.87 58.33
C ALA A 49 26.81 21.31 56.92
N GLU A 50 28.10 21.10 56.62
CA GLU A 50 28.57 20.52 55.38
C GLU A 50 28.04 19.06 55.19
N LYS A 51 28.12 18.24 56.26
CA LYS A 51 27.55 16.88 56.26
C LYS A 51 26.07 16.88 55.98
N MET A 52 25.28 17.79 56.58
CA MET A 52 23.86 17.90 56.32
C MET A 52 23.57 18.33 54.89
N ALA A 53 24.32 19.31 54.36
CA ALA A 53 24.20 19.75 52.97
C ALA A 53 24.53 18.62 51.99
N LEU A 54 25.58 17.85 52.25
CA LEU A 54 25.98 16.72 51.44
C LEU A 54 24.94 15.58 51.48
N GLN A 55 24.38 15.30 52.66
CA GLN A 55 23.31 14.32 52.81
C GLN A 55 22.04 14.74 52.02
N GLN A 56 21.68 16.02 52.07
CA GLN A 56 20.54 16.56 51.33
C GLN A 56 20.79 16.49 49.82
N SER A 57 21.96 16.89 49.36
CA SER A 57 22.36 16.79 47.96
C SER A 57 22.34 15.35 47.48
N LYS A 58 22.87 14.40 48.25
CA LYS A 58 22.83 12.98 47.94
C LYS A 58 21.39 12.45 47.77
N ALA A 59 20.51 12.79 48.74
CA ALA A 59 19.12 12.39 48.68
C ALA A 59 18.38 12.99 47.48
N GLN A 60 18.67 14.25 47.11
CA GLN A 60 18.12 14.86 45.91
C GLN A 60 18.59 14.17 44.60
N ASN A 61 19.91 13.89 44.55
CA ASN A 61 20.48 13.19 43.39
C ASN A 61 19.94 11.77 43.25
N GLU A 62 19.78 11.04 44.36
CA GLU A 62 19.17 9.68 44.35
C GLU A 62 17.70 9.71 43.90
N ALA A 63 16.95 10.73 44.35
CA ALA A 63 15.55 10.92 43.92
C ALA A 63 15.46 11.29 42.43
N ALA A 64 16.31 12.20 41.96
CA ALA A 64 16.37 12.59 40.56
C ALA A 64 16.78 11.41 39.65
N PHE A 65 17.77 10.63 40.04
CA PHE A 65 18.22 9.46 39.32
C PHE A 65 17.15 8.36 39.25
N SER A 66 16.45 8.11 40.36
CA SER A 66 15.35 7.14 40.38
C SER A 66 14.18 7.60 39.51
N ALA A 67 13.85 8.88 39.46
CA ALA A 67 12.83 9.45 38.58
C ALA A 67 13.23 9.31 37.07
N ASP A 68 14.52 9.60 36.77
CA ASP A 68 15.01 9.41 35.38
C ASP A 68 14.98 7.95 34.95
N LEU A 69 15.40 7.02 35.82
CA LEU A 69 15.30 5.58 35.55
C LEU A 69 13.86 5.13 35.29
N LEU A 70 12.90 5.59 36.09
CA LEU A 70 11.48 5.30 35.87
C LEU A 70 11.00 5.85 34.53
N SER A 71 11.37 7.07 34.20
CA SER A 71 11.03 7.69 32.91
C SER A 71 11.62 6.91 31.74
N LYS A 72 12.90 6.55 31.81
CA LYS A 72 13.59 5.74 30.80
C LYS A 72 12.96 4.35 30.63
N ASN A 73 12.62 3.69 31.74
CA ASN A 73 11.97 2.39 31.70
C ASN A 73 10.60 2.46 31.04
N ASN A 74 9.82 3.49 31.34
CA ASN A 74 8.53 3.74 30.68
C ASN A 74 8.70 3.99 29.17
N GLN A 75 9.71 4.77 28.76
CA GLN A 75 10.03 4.98 27.35
C GLN A 75 10.41 3.68 26.64
N VAL A 76 11.24 2.84 27.27
CA VAL A 76 11.62 1.53 26.71
C VAL A 76 10.39 0.64 26.54
N ASN A 77 9.50 0.60 27.53
CA ASN A 77 8.28 -0.19 27.45
C ASN A 77 7.34 0.30 26.32
N GLN A 78 7.19 1.61 26.16
CA GLN A 78 6.42 2.19 25.05
C GLN A 78 7.03 1.87 23.69
N LEU A 79 8.37 1.99 23.57
CA LEU A 79 9.08 1.63 22.33
C LEU A 79 8.92 0.15 21.99
N ASN A 80 9.01 -0.75 22.98
CA ASN A 80 8.81 -2.18 22.77
C ASN A 80 7.38 -2.50 22.33
N GLN A 81 6.36 -1.84 22.89
CA GLN A 81 4.98 -1.99 22.45
C GLN A 81 4.80 -1.51 21.01
N THR A 82 5.34 -0.32 20.69
CA THR A 82 5.29 0.24 19.34
C THR A 82 6.02 -0.66 18.34
N LEU A 83 7.16 -1.20 18.70
CA LEU A 83 7.90 -2.14 17.88
C LEU A 83 7.07 -3.39 17.60
N GLY A 84 6.50 -4.00 18.64
CA GLY A 84 5.66 -5.20 18.49
C GLY A 84 4.44 -4.97 17.60
N THR A 85 3.73 -3.84 17.74
CA THR A 85 2.61 -3.50 16.86
C THR A 85 3.06 -3.26 15.42
N THR A 86 4.21 -2.59 15.22
CA THR A 86 4.77 -2.33 13.90
C THR A 86 5.21 -3.61 13.20
N GLU A 87 5.81 -4.55 13.93
CA GLU A 87 6.20 -5.87 13.40
C GLU A 87 4.97 -6.69 12.96
N GLN A 88 3.90 -6.69 13.76
CA GLN A 88 2.63 -7.34 13.40
C GLN A 88 2.01 -6.72 12.14
N ASP A 89 1.98 -5.40 12.06
CA ASP A 89 1.47 -4.65 10.90
C ASP A 89 2.28 -4.97 9.64
N LEU A 90 3.61 -5.01 9.77
CA LEU A 90 4.51 -5.34 8.67
C LEU A 90 4.30 -6.79 8.20
N ALA A 91 4.16 -7.73 9.14
CA ALA A 91 3.87 -9.13 8.80
C ALA A 91 2.54 -9.26 8.05
N GLY A 92 1.48 -8.56 8.51
CA GLY A 92 0.19 -8.51 7.84
C GLY A 92 0.27 -7.92 6.42
N LYS A 93 0.99 -6.81 6.26
CA LYS A 93 1.21 -6.19 4.94
C LYS A 93 2.00 -7.10 4.00
N ASN A 94 3.04 -7.75 4.49
CA ASN A 94 3.83 -8.69 3.69
C ASN A 94 2.99 -9.90 3.23
N ALA A 95 2.14 -10.45 4.09
CA ALA A 95 1.21 -11.50 3.72
C ALA A 95 0.23 -11.07 2.62
N ARG A 96 -0.31 -9.83 2.71
CA ARG A 96 -1.18 -9.27 1.65
C ARG A 96 -0.44 -9.07 0.33
N VAL A 97 0.81 -8.58 0.37
CA VAL A 97 1.63 -8.43 -0.85
C VAL A 97 1.88 -9.78 -1.50
N ALA A 98 2.23 -10.80 -0.72
CA ALA A 98 2.45 -12.16 -1.23
C ALA A 98 1.19 -12.74 -1.87
N GLU A 99 0.02 -12.55 -1.25
CA GLU A 99 -1.26 -13.02 -1.80
C GLU A 99 -1.65 -12.26 -3.08
N MET A 100 -1.46 -10.94 -3.12
CA MET A 100 -1.67 -10.16 -4.36
C MET A 100 -0.76 -10.64 -5.48
N GLN A 101 0.51 -10.92 -5.19
CA GLN A 101 1.45 -11.42 -6.18
C GLN A 101 1.01 -12.79 -6.72
N ARG A 102 0.57 -13.71 -5.85
CA ARG A 102 0.03 -15.01 -6.25
C ARG A 102 -1.15 -14.86 -7.22
N ILE A 103 -2.10 -13.98 -6.90
CA ILE A 103 -3.27 -13.73 -7.77
C ILE A 103 -2.84 -13.14 -9.12
N LEU A 104 -1.90 -12.19 -9.13
CA LEU A 104 -1.38 -11.62 -10.38
C LEU A 104 -0.70 -12.69 -11.25
N ASP A 105 0.11 -13.56 -10.66
CA ASP A 105 0.77 -14.66 -11.39
C ASP A 105 -0.24 -15.65 -11.95
N GLU A 106 -1.31 -15.97 -11.21
CA GLU A 106 -2.42 -16.79 -11.69
C GLU A 106 -3.19 -16.13 -12.85
N LYS A 107 -3.46 -14.83 -12.75
CA LYS A 107 -4.13 -14.08 -13.84
C LYS A 107 -3.25 -13.96 -15.09
N ASP A 108 -1.94 -13.79 -14.92
CA ASP A 108 -0.99 -13.81 -16.04
C ASP A 108 -0.93 -15.18 -16.72
N ALA A 109 -0.91 -16.26 -15.95
CA ALA A 109 -0.97 -17.63 -16.47
C ALA A 109 -2.29 -17.89 -17.22
N ALA A 110 -3.43 -17.48 -16.64
CA ALA A 110 -4.74 -17.57 -17.25
C ALA A 110 -4.83 -16.77 -18.57
N THR A 111 -4.24 -15.56 -18.59
CA THR A 111 -4.18 -14.71 -19.81
C THR A 111 -3.38 -15.39 -20.92
N LYS A 112 -2.24 -16.01 -20.60
CA LYS A 112 -1.43 -16.76 -21.55
C LYS A 112 -2.17 -18.00 -22.09
N ALA A 113 -2.82 -18.74 -21.21
CA ALA A 113 -3.63 -19.91 -21.59
C ALA A 113 -4.82 -19.50 -22.46
N LEU A 114 -5.51 -18.40 -22.12
CA LEU A 114 -6.61 -17.84 -22.91
C LEU A 114 -6.13 -17.44 -24.31
N ARG A 115 -5.00 -16.71 -24.39
CA ARG A 115 -4.38 -16.35 -25.68
C ARG A 115 -4.12 -17.58 -26.53
N GLN A 116 -3.51 -18.63 -25.95
CA GLN A 116 -3.20 -19.86 -26.67
C GLN A 116 -4.48 -20.54 -27.19
N LYS A 117 -5.47 -20.70 -26.31
CA LYS A 117 -6.78 -21.32 -26.69
C LYS A 117 -7.46 -20.56 -27.82
N VAL A 118 -7.45 -19.23 -27.77
CA VAL A 118 -8.02 -18.39 -28.84
C VAL A 118 -7.20 -18.51 -30.14
N SER A 119 -5.86 -18.45 -30.03
CA SER A 119 -4.99 -18.63 -31.21
C SER A 119 -5.21 -19.97 -31.88
N ASP A 120 -5.31 -21.04 -31.11
CA ASP A 120 -5.55 -22.41 -31.66
C ASP A 120 -6.90 -22.53 -32.32
N ALA A 121 -7.95 -21.94 -31.74
CA ALA A 121 -9.30 -21.95 -32.32
C ALA A 121 -9.38 -21.15 -33.64
N LEU A 122 -8.52 -20.15 -33.81
CA LEU A 122 -8.49 -19.26 -34.96
C LEU A 122 -7.38 -19.64 -35.97
N LEU A 123 -6.75 -20.79 -35.80
CA LEU A 123 -5.82 -21.33 -36.80
C LEU A 123 -6.51 -21.48 -38.18
N GLY A 124 -5.78 -21.07 -39.22
CA GLY A 124 -6.28 -21.15 -40.62
C GLY A 124 -6.84 -19.83 -41.17
N PHE A 125 -7.00 -18.80 -40.34
CA PHE A 125 -7.27 -17.44 -40.84
C PHE A 125 -5.96 -16.72 -41.20
N ASN A 126 -6.04 -15.85 -42.23
CA ASN A 126 -4.88 -15.05 -42.65
C ASN A 126 -4.44 -14.10 -41.49
N SER A 127 -3.17 -14.09 -41.18
CA SER A 127 -2.58 -13.22 -40.16
C SER A 127 -2.68 -11.71 -40.44
N GLN A 128 -2.98 -11.32 -41.67
CA GLN A 128 -3.28 -9.94 -42.04
C GLN A 128 -4.71 -9.54 -41.65
N ASP A 129 -5.63 -10.51 -41.64
CA ASP A 129 -7.05 -10.31 -41.37
C ASP A 129 -7.42 -10.55 -39.90
N LEU A 130 -6.62 -11.37 -39.18
CA LEU A 130 -6.88 -11.75 -37.83
C LEU A 130 -5.57 -11.88 -37.03
N GLN A 131 -5.45 -11.13 -35.93
CA GLN A 131 -4.29 -11.17 -35.05
C GLN A 131 -4.71 -11.38 -33.61
N VAL A 132 -3.94 -12.19 -32.86
CA VAL A 132 -4.14 -12.43 -31.41
C VAL A 132 -2.91 -11.98 -30.64
N ASN A 133 -3.06 -10.92 -29.87
CA ASN A 133 -1.98 -10.28 -29.12
C ASN A 133 -2.33 -10.16 -27.63
N VAL A 134 -1.31 -10.10 -26.77
CA VAL A 134 -1.47 -9.75 -25.34
C VAL A 134 -0.89 -8.38 -25.10
N LYS A 135 -1.68 -7.51 -24.48
CA LYS A 135 -1.24 -6.17 -24.08
C LYS A 135 -1.89 -5.80 -22.76
N ASN A 136 -1.07 -5.39 -21.77
CA ASN A 136 -1.55 -4.96 -20.46
C ASN A 136 -2.45 -5.98 -19.76
N GLY A 137 -2.10 -7.27 -19.77
CA GLY A 137 -2.86 -8.35 -19.13
C GLY A 137 -4.20 -8.68 -19.81
N LYS A 138 -4.43 -8.18 -21.03
CA LYS A 138 -5.63 -8.44 -21.83
C LYS A 138 -5.27 -9.12 -23.13
N VAL A 139 -6.14 -10.01 -23.62
CA VAL A 139 -6.00 -10.62 -24.95
C VAL A 139 -6.82 -9.82 -25.97
N TYR A 140 -6.15 -9.35 -27.00
CA TYR A 140 -6.73 -8.62 -28.11
C TYR A 140 -6.84 -9.56 -29.32
N VAL A 141 -8.04 -9.74 -29.83
CA VAL A 141 -8.32 -10.41 -31.10
C VAL A 141 -8.74 -9.32 -32.08
N SER A 142 -7.81 -8.89 -32.91
CA SER A 142 -8.03 -7.84 -33.91
C SER A 142 -8.44 -8.45 -35.23
N LEU A 143 -9.62 -8.10 -35.75
CA LEU A 143 -10.16 -8.55 -37.00
C LEU A 143 -10.28 -7.38 -37.99
N SER A 144 -9.78 -7.57 -39.20
CA SER A 144 -9.89 -6.57 -40.27
C SER A 144 -11.33 -6.34 -40.71
N GLU A 145 -11.63 -5.11 -41.19
CA GLU A 145 -12.93 -4.83 -41.81
C GLU A 145 -13.21 -5.78 -42.95
N GLN A 146 -12.21 -6.12 -43.78
CA GLN A 146 -12.36 -6.98 -44.96
C GLN A 146 -12.83 -8.40 -44.61
N LEU A 147 -12.39 -8.94 -43.45
CA LEU A 147 -12.84 -10.24 -42.95
C LEU A 147 -14.29 -10.18 -42.46
N LEU A 148 -14.66 -9.09 -41.80
CA LEU A 148 -15.92 -8.99 -41.08
C LEU A 148 -17.07 -8.43 -41.91
N PHE A 149 -16.81 -7.45 -42.79
CA PHE A 149 -17.86 -6.65 -43.44
C PHE A 149 -17.53 -6.31 -44.88
N LYS A 150 -18.57 -6.28 -45.72
CA LYS A 150 -18.47 -5.57 -47.00
C LYS A 150 -18.34 -4.06 -46.76
N SER A 151 -17.73 -3.36 -47.72
CA SER A 151 -17.56 -1.91 -47.61
C SER A 151 -18.87 -1.19 -47.27
N GLY A 152 -18.85 -0.40 -46.18
CA GLY A 152 -20.03 0.32 -45.72
C GLY A 152 -21.11 -0.53 -45.04
N ALA A 153 -20.98 -1.87 -45.01
CA ALA A 153 -21.96 -2.75 -44.37
C ALA A 153 -21.77 -2.81 -42.85
N THR A 154 -22.86 -3.08 -42.15
CA THR A 154 -22.89 -3.42 -40.73
C THR A 154 -23.16 -4.91 -40.50
N LYS A 155 -23.70 -5.62 -41.50
CA LYS A 155 -23.94 -7.05 -41.42
C LYS A 155 -22.64 -7.83 -41.65
N VAL A 156 -22.35 -8.81 -40.80
CA VAL A 156 -21.13 -9.62 -40.87
C VAL A 156 -21.19 -10.61 -42.03
N ASP A 157 -20.12 -10.69 -42.81
CA ASP A 157 -19.95 -11.63 -43.90
C ASP A 157 -19.75 -13.08 -43.40
N PRO A 158 -20.04 -14.14 -44.25
CA PRO A 158 -19.92 -15.53 -43.85
C PRO A 158 -18.55 -15.93 -43.32
N ALA A 159 -17.44 -15.41 -43.88
CA ALA A 159 -16.10 -15.68 -43.39
C ALA A 159 -15.85 -15.08 -41.98
N GLY A 160 -16.35 -13.87 -41.73
CA GLY A 160 -16.34 -13.25 -40.42
C GLY A 160 -17.21 -13.98 -39.40
N GLN A 161 -18.39 -14.48 -39.84
CA GLN A 161 -19.25 -15.29 -38.98
C GLN A 161 -18.56 -16.61 -38.54
N ASP A 162 -17.84 -17.30 -39.42
CA ASP A 162 -17.10 -18.52 -39.09
C ASP A 162 -16.01 -18.23 -38.04
N ALA A 163 -15.25 -17.14 -38.22
CA ALA A 163 -14.23 -16.71 -37.24
C ALA A 163 -14.86 -16.40 -35.86
N LEU A 164 -15.98 -15.67 -35.83
CA LEU A 164 -16.67 -15.30 -34.60
C LEU A 164 -17.30 -16.51 -33.89
N ILE A 165 -17.85 -17.47 -34.61
CA ILE A 165 -18.40 -18.73 -34.07
C ILE A 165 -17.27 -19.57 -33.44
N LYS A 166 -16.12 -19.71 -34.12
CA LYS A 166 -14.96 -20.42 -33.57
C LYS A 166 -14.44 -19.74 -32.31
N LEU A 167 -14.38 -18.42 -32.32
CA LEU A 167 -14.03 -17.64 -31.13
C LEU A 167 -15.03 -17.86 -29.99
N ALA A 168 -16.33 -17.78 -30.27
CA ALA A 168 -17.37 -18.02 -29.26
C ALA A 168 -17.24 -19.41 -28.64
N ASN A 169 -17.07 -20.45 -29.47
CA ASN A 169 -16.89 -21.84 -28.99
C ASN A 169 -15.65 -21.98 -28.10
N ALA A 170 -14.56 -21.29 -28.42
CA ALA A 170 -13.35 -21.28 -27.58
C ALA A 170 -13.57 -20.58 -26.25
N LEU A 171 -14.45 -19.58 -26.17
CA LEU A 171 -14.73 -18.79 -24.99
C LEU A 171 -15.90 -19.31 -24.17
N THR A 172 -16.79 -20.09 -24.73
CA THR A 172 -17.96 -20.66 -24.05
C THR A 172 -17.54 -21.41 -22.79
N GLY A 173 -18.26 -21.14 -21.68
CA GLY A 173 -17.99 -21.72 -20.37
C GLY A 173 -16.92 -20.99 -19.56
N ASN A 174 -16.18 -20.05 -20.13
CA ASN A 174 -15.26 -19.21 -19.37
C ASN A 174 -16.01 -18.00 -18.79
N LYS A 175 -16.35 -18.07 -17.50
CA LYS A 175 -17.10 -17.01 -16.79
C LYS A 175 -16.19 -15.94 -16.18
N ASP A 176 -14.87 -16.16 -16.18
CA ASP A 176 -13.90 -15.32 -15.49
C ASP A 176 -13.26 -14.28 -16.40
N ILE A 177 -13.94 -13.96 -17.51
CA ILE A 177 -13.53 -12.91 -18.45
C ILE A 177 -14.68 -11.93 -18.71
N ASN A 178 -14.31 -10.68 -18.97
CA ASN A 178 -15.16 -9.68 -19.60
C ASN A 178 -14.73 -9.50 -21.05
N ILE A 179 -15.70 -9.38 -21.97
CA ILE A 179 -15.49 -9.25 -23.40
C ILE A 179 -15.95 -7.88 -23.85
N LEU A 180 -15.02 -7.07 -24.35
CA LEU A 180 -15.33 -5.77 -24.95
C LEU A 180 -15.14 -5.87 -26.45
N ILE A 181 -16.18 -5.56 -27.22
CA ILE A 181 -16.12 -5.46 -28.68
C ILE A 181 -15.94 -3.99 -29.04
N GLU A 182 -14.78 -3.62 -29.56
CA GLU A 182 -14.44 -2.23 -29.85
C GLU A 182 -14.28 -2.04 -31.37
N GLY A 183 -15.20 -1.31 -31.97
CA GLY A 183 -15.19 -0.99 -33.40
C GLY A 183 -14.34 0.27 -33.69
N HIS A 184 -13.56 0.22 -34.77
CA HIS A 184 -12.72 1.33 -35.25
C HIS A 184 -12.94 1.58 -36.72
N THR A 185 -12.78 2.84 -37.15
CA THR A 185 -12.83 3.27 -38.54
C THR A 185 -11.53 4.00 -38.93
N ASP A 186 -11.33 4.22 -40.20
CA ASP A 186 -10.40 5.25 -40.67
C ASP A 186 -10.99 6.66 -40.54
N ASN A 187 -10.28 7.66 -41.02
CA ASN A 187 -10.70 9.07 -40.97
C ASN A 187 -11.58 9.52 -42.14
N VAL A 188 -12.04 8.59 -43.01
CA VAL A 188 -12.92 8.94 -44.14
C VAL A 188 -14.33 9.18 -43.60
N PRO A 189 -14.91 10.37 -43.78
CA PRO A 189 -16.25 10.66 -43.30
C PRO A 189 -17.31 9.87 -44.08
N ILE A 190 -18.35 9.41 -43.39
CA ILE A 190 -19.52 8.81 -44.00
C ILE A 190 -20.31 9.91 -44.73
N LYS A 191 -20.71 9.64 -45.95
CA LYS A 191 -21.55 10.56 -46.73
C LYS A 191 -23.03 10.15 -46.60
N GLY A 192 -23.81 10.97 -45.89
CA GLY A 192 -25.22 10.67 -45.62
C GLY A 192 -25.42 9.65 -44.53
N VAL A 193 -26.60 9.01 -44.50
CA VAL A 193 -26.90 7.92 -43.53
C VAL A 193 -26.72 6.57 -44.22
N VAL A 194 -25.78 5.78 -43.74
CA VAL A 194 -25.47 4.45 -44.31
C VAL A 194 -25.81 3.39 -43.26
N ASN A 195 -26.78 2.55 -43.55
CA ASN A 195 -27.25 1.48 -42.64
C ASN A 195 -27.57 1.99 -41.21
N GLY A 196 -28.12 3.22 -41.09
CA GLY A 196 -28.44 3.85 -39.81
C GLY A 196 -27.28 4.64 -39.15
N ALA A 197 -26.06 4.52 -39.68
CA ALA A 197 -24.91 5.31 -39.18
C ALA A 197 -24.90 6.70 -39.84
N LYS A 198 -24.75 7.75 -39.04
CA LYS A 198 -24.61 9.15 -39.47
C LYS A 198 -23.15 9.58 -39.60
N ASP A 199 -22.31 8.96 -38.82
CA ASP A 199 -20.85 9.23 -38.75
C ASP A 199 -20.05 7.97 -38.36
N ASN A 200 -18.75 8.13 -38.23
CA ASN A 200 -17.84 7.05 -37.85
C ASN A 200 -18.06 6.53 -36.41
N TRP A 201 -18.64 7.34 -35.52
CA TRP A 201 -19.04 6.89 -34.18
C TRP A 201 -20.18 5.86 -34.30
N ASP A 202 -21.26 6.24 -34.99
CA ASP A 202 -22.41 5.36 -35.18
C ASP A 202 -21.97 4.06 -35.88
N LEU A 203 -21.19 4.15 -36.98
CA LEU A 203 -20.75 2.97 -37.74
C LEU A 203 -19.96 2.01 -36.85
N SER A 204 -19.02 2.50 -36.06
CA SER A 204 -18.18 1.68 -35.20
C SER A 204 -19.00 0.97 -34.11
N VAL A 205 -19.97 1.66 -33.49
CA VAL A 205 -20.86 1.07 -32.48
C VAL A 205 -21.82 0.05 -33.10
N LEU A 206 -22.46 0.35 -34.24
CA LEU A 206 -23.38 -0.56 -34.91
C LEU A 206 -22.69 -1.88 -35.31
N ARG A 207 -21.45 -1.81 -35.82
CA ARG A 207 -20.65 -2.97 -36.15
C ARG A 207 -20.30 -3.80 -34.91
N ALA A 208 -19.89 -3.16 -33.82
CA ALA A 208 -19.63 -3.83 -32.57
C ALA A 208 -20.88 -4.50 -31.99
N THR A 209 -22.05 -3.86 -32.12
CA THR A 209 -23.32 -4.39 -31.67
C THR A 209 -23.72 -5.64 -32.48
N GLU A 210 -23.50 -5.64 -33.80
CA GLU A 210 -23.81 -6.79 -34.64
C GLU A 210 -22.93 -8.00 -34.29
N ILE A 211 -21.63 -7.78 -34.06
CA ILE A 211 -20.72 -8.83 -33.58
C ILE A 211 -21.16 -9.35 -32.20
N THR A 212 -21.59 -8.47 -31.31
CA THR A 212 -22.11 -8.85 -29.98
C THR A 212 -23.30 -9.78 -30.10
N ARG A 213 -24.26 -9.47 -31.00
CA ARG A 213 -25.42 -10.32 -31.25
C ARG A 213 -25.02 -11.71 -31.77
N LEU A 214 -24.04 -11.77 -32.67
CA LEU A 214 -23.54 -13.04 -33.18
C LEU A 214 -22.88 -13.91 -32.12
N LEU A 215 -22.02 -13.28 -31.27
CA LEU A 215 -21.35 -14.00 -30.20
C LEU A 215 -22.32 -14.46 -29.10
N THR A 216 -23.34 -13.65 -28.76
CA THR A 216 -24.39 -14.08 -27.82
C THR A 216 -25.26 -15.18 -28.37
N ALA A 217 -25.63 -15.13 -29.68
CA ALA A 217 -26.33 -16.21 -30.35
C ALA A 217 -25.51 -17.50 -30.41
N ALA A 218 -24.17 -17.40 -30.43
CA ALA A 218 -23.26 -18.55 -30.40
C ALA A 218 -22.92 -19.02 -28.95
N GLY A 219 -23.62 -18.50 -27.92
CA GLY A 219 -23.56 -19.03 -26.56
C GLY A 219 -22.69 -18.23 -25.57
N ILE A 220 -22.23 -17.05 -25.94
CA ILE A 220 -21.58 -16.14 -24.98
C ILE A 220 -22.65 -15.49 -24.09
N ASP A 221 -22.40 -15.46 -22.77
CA ASP A 221 -23.29 -14.83 -21.79
C ASP A 221 -23.38 -13.30 -22.04
N PRO A 222 -24.59 -12.77 -22.29
CA PRO A 222 -24.78 -11.34 -22.55
C PRO A 222 -24.29 -10.44 -21.40
N THR A 223 -24.17 -10.96 -20.18
CA THR A 223 -23.66 -10.18 -19.04
C THR A 223 -22.15 -9.97 -19.06
N GLN A 224 -21.42 -10.78 -19.87
CA GLN A 224 -19.97 -10.71 -20.00
C GLN A 224 -19.52 -9.85 -21.17
N ILE A 225 -20.42 -9.45 -22.08
CA ILE A 225 -20.05 -8.82 -23.35
C ILE A 225 -20.60 -7.38 -23.44
N THR A 226 -19.76 -6.46 -23.90
CA THR A 226 -20.10 -5.03 -24.06
C THR A 226 -19.69 -4.57 -25.45
N PRO A 227 -20.61 -4.07 -26.30
CA PRO A 227 -20.25 -3.38 -27.53
C PRO A 227 -19.79 -1.94 -27.26
N SER A 228 -18.80 -1.47 -28.00
CA SER A 228 -18.25 -0.12 -27.94
C SER A 228 -17.79 0.33 -29.33
N GLY A 229 -17.67 1.64 -29.52
CA GLY A 229 -17.10 2.21 -30.74
C GLY A 229 -16.14 3.35 -30.42
N LYS A 230 -15.06 3.46 -31.18
CA LYS A 230 -14.07 4.54 -31.10
C LYS A 230 -14.05 5.43 -32.33
N GLY A 231 -14.85 5.08 -33.35
CA GLY A 231 -14.77 5.78 -34.62
C GLY A 231 -13.32 5.83 -35.15
N GLN A 232 -12.92 6.99 -35.61
CA GLN A 232 -11.58 7.24 -36.17
C GLN A 232 -10.53 7.66 -35.13
N TYR A 233 -10.89 7.78 -33.82
CA TYR A 233 -10.11 8.49 -32.82
C TYR A 233 -9.08 7.64 -32.09
N LEU A 234 -8.97 6.36 -32.44
CA LEU A 234 -7.92 5.48 -31.89
C LEU A 234 -7.23 4.70 -33.04
N PRO A 235 -6.51 5.39 -33.94
CA PRO A 235 -5.82 4.77 -35.06
C PRO A 235 -4.57 3.98 -34.58
N VAL A 236 -4.30 2.85 -35.26
CA VAL A 236 -3.06 2.07 -35.06
C VAL A 236 -1.98 2.41 -36.09
N ALA A 237 -2.36 3.11 -37.16
CA ALA A 237 -1.45 3.64 -38.17
C ALA A 237 -1.91 5.04 -38.60
N SER A 238 -1.03 5.81 -39.23
CA SER A 238 -1.39 7.11 -39.83
C SER A 238 -2.46 6.92 -40.95
N ASN A 239 -3.40 7.87 -41.07
CA ASN A 239 -4.48 7.80 -42.05
C ASN A 239 -4.07 8.39 -43.44
N ASP A 240 -2.82 8.32 -43.82
CA ASP A 240 -2.23 8.94 -45.02
C ASP A 240 -2.24 8.00 -46.24
N THR A 241 -2.17 6.70 -46.06
CA THR A 241 -2.19 5.72 -47.13
C THR A 241 -3.42 4.80 -47.09
N PRO A 242 -3.87 4.24 -48.21
CA PRO A 242 -4.95 3.25 -48.22
C PRO A 242 -4.66 2.02 -47.35
N GLN A 243 -3.39 1.59 -47.30
CA GLN A 243 -2.95 0.45 -46.50
C GLN A 243 -3.10 0.75 -45.00
N ASN A 244 -2.62 1.92 -44.54
CA ASN A 244 -2.75 2.34 -43.17
C ASN A 244 -4.20 2.54 -42.75
N LYS A 245 -5.04 3.11 -43.63
CA LYS A 245 -6.49 3.20 -43.40
C LYS A 245 -7.12 1.83 -43.23
N ALA A 246 -6.68 0.83 -44.02
CA ALA A 246 -7.18 -0.55 -43.88
C ALA A 246 -6.85 -1.15 -42.51
N LEU A 247 -5.68 -0.86 -41.93
CA LEU A 247 -5.31 -1.27 -40.55
C LEU A 247 -6.19 -0.58 -39.49
N ASN A 248 -6.58 0.66 -39.72
CA ASN A 248 -7.44 1.41 -38.79
C ASN A 248 -8.90 0.91 -38.83
N ARG A 249 -9.38 0.43 -39.98
CA ARG A 249 -10.70 -0.18 -40.10
C ARG A 249 -10.67 -1.62 -39.58
N ARG A 250 -10.91 -1.79 -38.31
CA ARG A 250 -10.83 -3.06 -37.60
C ARG A 250 -11.87 -3.12 -36.48
N THR A 251 -12.05 -4.33 -35.98
CA THR A 251 -12.73 -4.55 -34.68
C THR A 251 -11.79 -5.31 -33.76
N ASP A 252 -11.59 -4.77 -32.57
CA ASP A 252 -10.82 -5.39 -31.51
C ASP A 252 -11.79 -6.08 -30.53
N ILE A 253 -11.68 -7.41 -30.38
CA ILE A 253 -12.35 -8.16 -29.33
C ILE A 253 -11.36 -8.29 -28.19
N ILE A 254 -11.66 -7.61 -27.08
CA ILE A 254 -10.75 -7.47 -25.95
C ILE A 254 -11.26 -8.34 -24.81
N LEU A 255 -10.49 -9.38 -24.49
CA LEU A 255 -10.79 -10.32 -23.42
C LEU A 255 -10.01 -9.90 -22.18
N THR A 256 -10.72 -9.54 -21.12
CA THR A 256 -10.13 -9.06 -19.87
C THR A 256 -10.46 -10.04 -18.75
N PRO A 257 -9.46 -10.67 -18.09
CA PRO A 257 -9.69 -11.46 -16.89
C PRO A 257 -10.34 -10.62 -15.79
N LYS A 258 -11.27 -11.19 -15.05
CA LYS A 258 -11.87 -10.55 -13.88
C LYS A 258 -10.86 -10.51 -12.73
N LEU A 259 -10.80 -9.37 -12.05
CA LEU A 259 -9.89 -9.11 -10.93
C LEU A 259 -10.64 -8.93 -9.60
N ASP A 260 -11.84 -9.49 -9.48
CA ASP A 260 -12.72 -9.31 -8.32
C ASP A 260 -12.06 -9.77 -7.02
N GLU A 261 -11.28 -10.85 -7.05
CA GLU A 261 -10.50 -11.36 -5.92
C GLU A 261 -9.43 -10.36 -5.45
N LEU A 262 -8.73 -9.73 -6.41
CA LEU A 262 -7.72 -8.71 -6.09
C LEU A 262 -8.35 -7.50 -5.41
N PHE A 263 -9.50 -7.04 -5.93
CA PHE A 263 -10.23 -5.94 -5.33
C PHE A 263 -10.78 -6.28 -3.93
N SER A 264 -11.18 -7.54 -3.69
CA SER A 264 -11.63 -7.96 -2.36
C SER A 264 -10.50 -7.84 -1.31
N ILE A 265 -9.28 -8.24 -1.65
CA ILE A 265 -8.11 -8.12 -0.77
C ILE A 265 -7.75 -6.66 -0.50
N LEU A 266 -7.83 -5.80 -1.52
CA LEU A 266 -7.53 -4.37 -1.37
C LEU A 266 -8.54 -3.66 -0.46
N ASN A 267 -9.81 -4.09 -0.47
CA ASN A 267 -10.89 -3.48 0.29
C ASN A 267 -11.05 -4.05 1.72
N THR A 268 -10.35 -5.12 2.06
CA THR A 268 -10.31 -5.66 3.43
C THR A 268 -9.30 -4.84 4.23
N GLN A 269 -9.79 -3.80 4.96
CA GLN A 269 -9.02 -3.01 5.92
C GLN A 269 -9.05 -3.67 7.29
#